data_f425a15ed66cc644807abf376f26e94f
#
_entry.id   f425a15ed66cc644807abf376f26e94f
#
_cell.length_a   1.000
_cell.length_b   1.000
_cell.length_c   1.000
_cell.angle_alpha   90.00
_cell.angle_beta   90.00
_cell.angle_gamma   90.00
#
_symmetry.space_group_name_H-M   'P 1'
#
loop_
_entity.id
_entity.type
_entity.pdbx_description
1 polymer ?
#
loop_
_entity_poly.entity_id
_entity_poly.type
_entity_poly.pdbx_seq_one_letter_code
_entity_poly.pdbx_strand_id
1 'polypeptide(L)'
;MQKDDQFYRDMQKYIAITTVGPSALRNQGSKGVIKAAQKHLADIDLQVFRTKDEAEFLTVLDQQTEILRRALPPRAQNWGAARKAINLFLRDICYNRFLCERHGLAIAEDWMEIPLDSLIAASLKRKDSEGHLPRWPRLIKLERHDSSKFQAFAKSIASAQGISRVHLDMRLWAEERERNGEQAGAPDRR
;
A
#
# COMPACT_ATOMS: atom_id res chain seq x y z
N MET A 1 -4.40 22.99 22.97
CA MET A 1 -3.89 21.95 22.08
C MET A 1 -2.62 21.43 22.73
N GLN A 2 -2.66 20.21 23.27
CA GLN A 2 -1.56 19.64 24.05
C GLN A 2 -0.36 19.36 23.14
N LYS A 3 0.88 19.47 23.68
CA LYS A 3 2.15 19.21 22.96
C LYS A 3 2.15 17.82 22.30
N ASP A 4 1.43 16.85 22.88
CA ASP A 4 1.32 15.49 22.34
C ASP A 4 0.61 15.44 20.99
N ASP A 5 -0.46 16.20 20.77
CA ASP A 5 -1.22 16.18 19.52
C ASP A 5 -0.42 16.73 18.33
N GLN A 6 0.51 17.66 18.58
CA GLN A 6 1.39 18.18 17.54
C GLN A 6 2.43 17.13 17.13
N PHE A 7 3.00 16.39 18.08
CA PHE A 7 3.94 15.31 17.80
C PHE A 7 3.33 14.24 16.88
N TYR A 8 2.11 13.79 17.16
CA TYR A 8 1.43 12.78 16.32
C TYR A 8 1.14 13.31 14.90
N ARG A 9 0.73 14.56 14.76
CA ARG A 9 0.55 15.19 13.44
C ARG A 9 1.86 15.29 12.66
N ASP A 10 2.93 15.70 13.30
CA ASP A 10 4.24 15.79 12.66
C ASP A 10 4.75 14.41 12.23
N MET A 11 4.52 13.39 13.05
CA MET A 11 4.86 12.00 12.73
C MET A 11 4.02 11.47 11.56
N GLN A 12 2.71 11.72 11.53
CA GLN A 12 1.84 11.33 10.43
C GLN A 12 2.28 12.00 9.12
N LYS A 13 2.58 13.29 9.18
CA LYS A 13 3.11 14.05 8.04
C LYS A 13 4.44 13.50 7.56
N TYR A 14 5.35 13.16 8.48
CA TYR A 14 6.64 12.55 8.14
C TYR A 14 6.44 11.22 7.40
N ILE A 15 5.56 10.34 7.91
CA ILE A 15 5.26 9.06 7.25
C ILE A 15 4.64 9.31 5.87
N ALA A 16 3.68 10.22 5.72
CA ALA A 16 3.10 10.53 4.41
C ALA A 16 4.17 10.96 3.38
N ILE A 17 5.16 11.75 3.79
CA ILE A 17 6.24 12.25 2.94
C ILE A 17 7.23 11.12 2.58
N THR A 18 7.61 10.30 3.54
CA THR A 18 8.64 9.25 3.34
C THR A 18 8.10 8.05 2.59
N THR A 19 6.84 7.67 2.85
CA THR A 19 6.19 6.53 2.20
C THR A 19 5.81 6.80 0.76
N VAL A 20 5.19 7.96 0.49
CA VAL A 20 4.69 8.29 -0.86
C VAL A 20 5.71 9.15 -1.60
N GLY A 21 6.81 8.52 -2.00
CA GLY A 21 7.86 9.12 -2.80
C GLY A 21 7.75 8.82 -4.31
N PRO A 22 8.80 9.20 -5.08
CA PRO A 22 8.85 8.92 -6.53
C PRO A 22 8.72 7.44 -6.90
N SER A 23 9.23 6.52 -6.08
CA SER A 23 9.10 5.08 -6.29
C SER A 23 7.66 4.58 -6.16
N ALA A 24 6.87 5.20 -5.27
CA ALA A 24 5.48 4.82 -5.03
C ALA A 24 4.55 5.19 -6.19
N LEU A 25 4.69 6.42 -6.73
CA LEU A 25 3.78 7.01 -7.73
C LEU A 25 4.48 7.43 -9.03
N ARG A 26 5.60 6.76 -9.39
CA ARG A 26 6.29 7.02 -10.67
C ARG A 26 5.35 6.75 -11.85
N ASN A 27 5.36 7.63 -12.83
CA ASN A 27 4.59 7.53 -14.08
C ASN A 27 3.06 7.44 -13.87
N GLN A 28 2.53 7.99 -12.76
CA GLN A 28 1.09 7.97 -12.46
C GLN A 28 0.35 9.22 -12.95
N GLY A 29 0.90 9.96 -13.88
CA GLY A 29 0.21 11.09 -14.48
C GLY A 29 0.98 12.39 -14.44
N SER A 30 0.38 13.47 -13.94
CA SER A 30 0.90 14.81 -14.06
C SER A 30 1.89 15.19 -12.96
N LYS A 31 2.63 16.28 -13.21
CA LYS A 31 3.46 16.95 -12.20
C LYS A 31 2.61 17.28 -10.96
N GLY A 32 3.16 17.02 -9.78
CA GLY A 32 2.51 17.34 -8.50
C GLY A 32 1.71 16.20 -7.86
N VAL A 33 1.56 15.02 -8.53
CA VAL A 33 0.82 13.87 -7.99
C VAL A 33 1.34 13.43 -6.63
N ILE A 34 2.66 13.37 -6.44
CA ILE A 34 3.29 12.99 -5.17
C ILE A 34 2.92 13.99 -4.06
N LYS A 35 3.09 15.30 -4.32
CA LYS A 35 2.78 16.34 -3.34
C LYS A 35 1.29 16.35 -2.95
N ALA A 36 0.40 16.14 -3.92
CA ALA A 36 -1.04 16.07 -3.66
C ALA A 36 -1.40 14.86 -2.77
N ALA A 37 -0.84 13.69 -3.07
CA ALA A 37 -1.02 12.48 -2.25
C ALA A 37 -0.44 12.66 -0.84
N GLN A 38 0.78 13.15 -0.71
CA GLN A 38 1.43 13.43 0.58
C GLN A 38 0.61 14.40 1.44
N LYS A 39 0.13 15.50 0.84
CA LYS A 39 -0.71 16.47 1.56
C LYS A 39 -1.99 15.81 2.08
N HIS A 40 -2.70 15.09 1.21
CA HIS A 40 -3.95 14.42 1.61
C HIS A 40 -3.72 13.41 2.74
N LEU A 41 -2.68 12.56 2.64
CA LEU A 41 -2.39 11.54 3.64
C LEU A 41 -1.87 12.13 4.96
N ALA A 42 -1.20 13.29 4.92
CA ALA A 42 -0.80 14.00 6.13
C ALA A 42 -2.01 14.55 6.92
N ASP A 43 -3.11 14.84 6.24
CA ASP A 43 -4.31 15.47 6.81
C ASP A 43 -5.47 14.45 7.04
N ILE A 44 -5.33 13.18 6.60
CA ILE A 44 -6.38 12.17 6.76
C ILE A 44 -6.63 11.85 8.23
N ASP A 45 -7.89 11.74 8.62
CA ASP A 45 -8.25 11.25 9.95
C ASP A 45 -8.05 9.72 10.01
N LEU A 46 -7.02 9.29 10.72
CA LEU A 46 -6.71 7.87 10.88
C LEU A 46 -7.76 7.09 11.69
N GLN A 47 -8.57 7.79 12.51
CA GLN A 47 -9.60 7.12 13.32
C GLN A 47 -10.70 6.50 12.46
N VAL A 48 -10.92 6.97 11.22
CA VAL A 48 -11.91 6.39 10.31
C VAL A 48 -11.62 4.92 9.98
N PHE A 49 -10.35 4.50 10.07
CA PHE A 49 -9.92 3.12 9.82
C PHE A 49 -10.05 2.20 11.06
N ARG A 50 -10.42 2.75 12.21
CA ARG A 50 -10.75 1.97 13.41
C ARG A 50 -12.18 1.45 13.28
N THR A 51 -12.35 0.40 12.53
CA THR A 51 -13.62 -0.24 12.23
C THR A 51 -13.83 -1.50 13.08
N LYS A 52 -15.01 -2.05 13.07
CA LYS A 52 -15.40 -3.22 13.89
C LYS A 52 -15.15 -4.55 13.17
N ASP A 53 -15.11 -4.53 11.83
CA ASP A 53 -14.92 -5.72 11.00
C ASP A 53 -14.28 -5.38 9.64
N GLU A 54 -13.88 -6.42 8.90
CA GLU A 54 -13.23 -6.30 7.59
C GLU A 54 -14.12 -5.61 6.54
N ALA A 55 -15.43 -5.86 6.56
CA ALA A 55 -16.34 -5.29 5.56
C ALA A 55 -16.47 -3.76 5.72
N GLU A 56 -16.56 -3.30 6.97
CA GLU A 56 -16.56 -1.88 7.28
C GLU A 56 -15.21 -1.25 6.94
N PHE A 57 -14.09 -1.89 7.27
CA PHE A 57 -12.75 -1.42 6.91
C PHE A 57 -12.60 -1.24 5.40
N LEU A 58 -12.97 -2.24 4.62
CA LEU A 58 -12.88 -2.16 3.15
C LEU A 58 -13.79 -1.07 2.58
N THR A 59 -14.96 -0.85 3.18
CA THR A 59 -15.87 0.24 2.80
C THR A 59 -15.20 1.61 3.03
N VAL A 60 -14.60 1.81 4.21
CA VAL A 60 -13.86 3.04 4.54
C VAL A 60 -12.65 3.20 3.61
N LEU A 61 -11.89 2.13 3.39
CA LEU A 61 -10.72 2.15 2.52
C LEU A 61 -11.10 2.55 1.08
N ASP A 62 -12.24 2.07 0.58
CA ASP A 62 -12.77 2.45 -0.74
C ASP A 62 -13.18 3.93 -0.79
N GLN A 63 -13.87 4.42 0.23
CA GLN A 63 -14.26 5.84 0.34
C GLN A 63 -13.01 6.74 0.35
N GLN A 64 -12.02 6.40 1.17
CA GLN A 64 -10.77 7.17 1.25
C GLN A 64 -9.96 7.10 -0.04
N THR A 65 -10.00 5.97 -0.75
CA THR A 65 -9.40 5.84 -2.08
C THR A 65 -10.04 6.82 -3.08
N GLU A 66 -11.36 6.94 -3.09
CA GLU A 66 -12.07 7.88 -3.97
C GLU A 66 -11.82 9.35 -3.60
N ILE A 67 -11.74 9.66 -2.31
CA ILE A 67 -11.41 11.01 -1.84
C ILE A 67 -10.00 11.38 -2.29
N LEU A 68 -9.01 10.51 -2.05
CA LEU A 68 -7.64 10.74 -2.52
C LEU A 68 -7.58 10.84 -4.04
N ARG A 69 -8.22 9.93 -4.78
CA ARG A 69 -8.25 9.95 -6.23
C ARG A 69 -8.69 11.32 -6.77
N ARG A 70 -9.77 11.89 -6.21
CA ARG A 70 -10.28 13.22 -6.59
C ARG A 70 -9.34 14.36 -6.19
N ALA A 71 -8.56 14.19 -5.13
CA ALA A 71 -7.57 15.18 -4.69
C ALA A 71 -6.30 15.18 -5.56
N LEU A 72 -6.05 14.11 -6.34
CA LEU A 72 -4.93 14.07 -7.28
C LEU A 72 -5.15 15.00 -8.49
N PRO A 73 -4.07 15.48 -9.14
CA PRO A 73 -4.19 16.27 -10.37
C PRO A 73 -5.02 15.52 -11.45
N PRO A 74 -5.77 16.21 -12.31
CA PRO A 74 -6.75 15.58 -13.23
C PRO A 74 -6.20 14.42 -14.06
N ARG A 75 -4.97 14.52 -14.56
CA ARG A 75 -4.34 13.44 -15.34
C ARG A 75 -3.80 12.28 -14.52
N ALA A 76 -3.84 12.37 -13.19
CA ALA A 76 -3.39 11.37 -12.23
C ALA A 76 -4.54 10.76 -11.42
N GLN A 77 -5.78 11.10 -11.72
CA GLN A 77 -6.97 10.63 -11.00
C GLN A 77 -7.31 9.17 -11.36
N ASN A 78 -6.35 8.27 -11.21
CA ASN A 78 -6.58 6.85 -11.38
C ASN A 78 -6.71 6.14 -10.02
N TRP A 79 -7.63 5.17 -9.95
CA TRP A 79 -7.97 4.45 -8.74
C TRP A 79 -6.75 3.68 -8.17
N GLY A 80 -5.99 3.01 -9.03
CA GLY A 80 -4.86 2.19 -8.62
C GLY A 80 -3.76 2.99 -7.92
N ALA A 81 -3.45 4.21 -8.41
CA ALA A 81 -2.45 5.07 -7.76
C ALA A 81 -2.93 5.53 -6.37
N ALA A 82 -4.19 5.93 -6.25
CA ALA A 82 -4.77 6.35 -4.98
C ALA A 82 -4.79 5.18 -3.98
N ARG A 83 -5.25 3.99 -4.41
CA ARG A 83 -5.29 2.78 -3.57
C ARG A 83 -3.90 2.36 -3.11
N LYS A 84 -2.93 2.33 -4.02
CA LYS A 84 -1.53 2.03 -3.66
C LYS A 84 -1.00 3.01 -2.63
N ALA A 85 -1.21 4.31 -2.82
CA ALA A 85 -0.71 5.33 -1.91
C ALA A 85 -1.29 5.17 -0.49
N ILE A 86 -2.59 4.92 -0.36
CA ILE A 86 -3.24 4.68 0.94
C ILE A 86 -2.71 3.38 1.57
N ASN A 87 -2.62 2.29 0.81
CA ASN A 87 -2.16 1.00 1.35
C ASN A 87 -0.70 1.07 1.83
N LEU A 88 0.18 1.75 1.08
CA LEU A 88 1.55 2.03 1.54
C LEU A 88 1.55 2.83 2.84
N PHE A 89 0.76 3.88 2.89
CA PHE A 89 0.66 4.75 4.06
C PHE A 89 0.13 4.01 5.28
N LEU A 90 -0.98 3.25 5.15
CA LEU A 90 -1.54 2.46 6.24
C LEU A 90 -0.57 1.38 6.74
N ARG A 91 0.18 0.73 5.84
CA ARG A 91 1.25 -0.21 6.21
C ARG A 91 2.28 0.47 7.12
N ASP A 92 2.79 1.63 6.73
CA ASP A 92 3.82 2.33 7.48
C ASP A 92 3.27 2.95 8.78
N ILE A 93 1.99 3.34 8.81
CA ILE A 93 1.29 3.69 10.05
C ILE A 93 1.17 2.49 10.99
N CYS A 94 0.84 1.30 10.47
CA CYS A 94 0.78 0.06 11.25
C CYS A 94 2.16 -0.29 11.86
N TYR A 95 3.23 -0.09 11.12
CA TYR A 95 4.61 -0.30 11.62
C TYR A 95 5.08 0.79 12.59
N ASN A 96 4.43 1.93 12.62
CA ASN A 96 4.72 2.99 13.58
C ASN A 96 3.92 2.77 14.87
N ARG A 97 4.58 2.25 15.90
CA ARG A 97 3.95 1.94 17.20
C ARG A 97 3.12 3.12 17.74
N PHE A 98 3.65 4.33 17.70
CA PHE A 98 3.00 5.49 18.32
C PHE A 98 1.67 5.85 17.61
N LEU A 99 1.65 5.86 16.27
CA LEU A 99 0.43 6.15 15.51
C LEU A 99 -0.54 4.98 15.52
N CYS A 100 -0.05 3.75 15.41
CA CYS A 100 -0.86 2.56 15.48
C CYS A 100 -1.63 2.47 16.80
N GLU A 101 -0.94 2.64 17.95
CA GLU A 101 -1.54 2.65 19.28
C GLU A 101 -2.50 3.84 19.47
N ARG A 102 -2.07 5.06 19.10
CA ARG A 102 -2.86 6.29 19.23
C ARG A 102 -4.23 6.19 18.56
N HIS A 103 -4.27 5.60 17.38
CA HIS A 103 -5.48 5.49 16.57
C HIS A 103 -6.18 4.14 16.68
N GLY A 104 -5.63 3.20 17.47
CA GLY A 104 -6.21 1.87 17.68
C GLY A 104 -6.27 1.01 16.42
N LEU A 105 -5.28 1.12 15.53
CA LEU A 105 -5.26 0.49 14.21
C LEU A 105 -4.78 -0.96 14.21
N ALA A 106 -4.23 -1.45 15.34
CA ALA A 106 -3.79 -2.84 15.45
C ALA A 106 -4.92 -3.85 15.17
N ILE A 107 -6.17 -3.50 15.50
CA ILE A 107 -7.34 -4.34 15.22
C ILE A 107 -7.59 -4.52 13.71
N ALA A 108 -7.19 -3.56 12.89
CA ALA A 108 -7.41 -3.58 11.45
C ALA A 108 -6.24 -4.21 10.66
N GLU A 109 -5.16 -4.65 11.33
CA GLU A 109 -3.96 -5.17 10.67
C GLU A 109 -4.28 -6.34 9.73
N ASP A 110 -5.11 -7.30 10.16
CA ASP A 110 -5.50 -8.45 9.34
C ASP A 110 -6.39 -8.09 8.13
N TRP A 111 -7.02 -6.91 8.16
CA TRP A 111 -7.89 -6.41 7.09
C TRP A 111 -7.14 -5.53 6.09
N MET A 112 -5.96 -5.00 6.48
CA MET A 112 -5.16 -4.15 5.60
C MET A 112 -4.74 -4.89 4.33
N GLU A 113 -4.80 -4.20 3.21
CA GLU A 113 -4.40 -4.73 1.92
C GLU A 113 -2.90 -4.60 1.67
N ILE A 114 -2.35 -5.51 0.86
CA ILE A 114 -0.99 -5.36 0.34
C ILE A 114 -0.95 -4.21 -0.68
N PRO A 115 0.05 -3.31 -0.63
CA PRO A 115 0.21 -2.28 -1.65
C PRO A 115 0.58 -2.90 -3.00
N LEU A 116 -0.36 -2.89 -3.96
CA LEU A 116 -0.13 -3.50 -5.28
C LEU A 116 0.64 -2.57 -6.21
N ASP A 117 1.66 -3.14 -6.85
CA ASP A 117 2.36 -2.55 -8.00
C ASP A 117 2.83 -3.65 -8.96
N SER A 118 3.60 -3.28 -9.98
CA SER A 118 4.08 -4.25 -10.99
C SER A 118 5.02 -5.29 -10.42
N LEU A 119 5.82 -4.96 -9.39
CA LEU A 119 6.74 -5.88 -8.74
C LEU A 119 5.96 -6.89 -7.90
N ILE A 120 5.08 -6.41 -7.04
CA ILE A 120 4.23 -7.26 -6.20
C ILE A 120 3.32 -8.14 -7.06
N ALA A 121 2.68 -7.56 -8.10
CA ALA A 121 1.85 -8.33 -9.01
C ALA A 121 2.64 -9.44 -9.74
N ALA A 122 3.88 -9.16 -10.16
CA ALA A 122 4.74 -10.15 -10.79
C ALA A 122 5.15 -11.26 -9.79
N SER A 123 5.43 -10.90 -8.54
CA SER A 123 5.76 -11.88 -7.48
C SER A 123 4.57 -12.78 -7.16
N LEU A 124 3.37 -12.22 -7.05
CA LEU A 124 2.14 -12.99 -6.86
C LEU A 124 1.86 -13.92 -8.06
N LYS A 125 2.03 -13.41 -9.29
CA LYS A 125 1.86 -14.22 -10.51
C LYS A 125 2.81 -15.41 -10.58
N ARG A 126 4.05 -15.29 -10.12
CA ARG A 126 5.00 -16.43 -10.05
C ARG A 126 4.59 -17.50 -9.04
N LYS A 127 3.87 -17.11 -8.00
CA LYS A 127 3.33 -18.03 -6.98
C LYS A 127 1.99 -18.64 -7.39
N ASP A 128 1.36 -18.14 -8.44
CA ASP A 128 0.08 -18.60 -9.00
C ASP A 128 0.32 -19.71 -10.03
N SER A 129 0.55 -20.92 -9.53
CA SER A 129 0.80 -22.11 -10.37
C SER A 129 -0.43 -22.53 -11.20
N GLU A 130 -1.63 -22.19 -10.74
CA GLU A 130 -2.89 -22.58 -11.37
C GLU A 130 -3.42 -21.51 -12.35
N GLY A 131 -2.80 -20.33 -12.39
CA GLY A 131 -3.14 -19.28 -13.34
C GLY A 131 -4.45 -18.53 -13.03
N HIS A 132 -4.85 -18.46 -11.77
CA HIS A 132 -6.10 -17.81 -11.34
C HIS A 132 -6.05 -16.27 -11.43
N LEU A 133 -4.85 -15.68 -11.33
CA LEU A 133 -4.69 -14.24 -11.37
C LEU A 133 -4.83 -13.69 -12.80
N PRO A 134 -5.53 -12.58 -13.00
CA PRO A 134 -5.61 -11.93 -14.30
C PRO A 134 -4.26 -11.34 -14.72
N ARG A 135 -4.14 -10.97 -15.99
CA ARG A 135 -3.00 -10.18 -16.46
C ARG A 135 -2.96 -8.85 -15.69
N TRP A 136 -1.77 -8.46 -15.19
CA TRP A 136 -1.60 -7.17 -14.53
C TRP A 136 -1.87 -6.00 -15.48
N PRO A 137 -2.86 -5.11 -15.17
CA PRO A 137 -3.28 -4.07 -16.12
C PRO A 137 -2.39 -2.84 -16.13
N ARG A 138 -1.32 -2.81 -15.37
CA ARG A 138 -0.53 -1.65 -14.90
C ARG A 138 -1.31 -0.80 -13.89
N LEU A 139 -0.58 -0.15 -12.98
CA LEU A 139 -1.17 0.60 -11.86
C LEU A 139 -2.17 1.68 -12.30
N ILE A 140 -1.85 2.40 -13.38
CA ILE A 140 -2.70 3.47 -13.91
C ILE A 140 -4.08 2.99 -14.43
N LYS A 141 -4.19 1.71 -14.75
CA LYS A 141 -5.41 1.06 -15.24
C LYS A 141 -6.00 0.06 -14.26
N LEU A 142 -5.42 -0.01 -13.07
CA LEU A 142 -5.90 -0.92 -12.03
C LEU A 142 -7.24 -0.43 -11.50
N GLU A 143 -8.24 -1.30 -11.57
CA GLU A 143 -9.57 -1.07 -11.05
C GLU A 143 -9.83 -1.98 -9.83
N ARG A 144 -10.87 -1.66 -9.05
CA ARG A 144 -11.25 -2.42 -7.85
C ARG A 144 -11.40 -3.92 -8.12
N HIS A 145 -12.07 -4.30 -9.20
CA HIS A 145 -12.32 -5.70 -9.55
C HIS A 145 -11.02 -6.51 -9.76
N ASP A 146 -10.06 -5.95 -10.47
CA ASP A 146 -8.77 -6.62 -10.68
C ASP A 146 -7.95 -6.64 -9.39
N SER A 147 -7.95 -5.52 -8.65
CA SER A 147 -7.28 -5.44 -7.36
C SER A 147 -7.77 -6.51 -6.39
N SER A 148 -9.08 -6.72 -6.27
CA SER A 148 -9.67 -7.69 -5.34
C SER A 148 -9.18 -9.11 -5.57
N LYS A 149 -8.92 -9.52 -6.82
CA LYS A 149 -8.38 -10.85 -7.14
C LYS A 149 -6.94 -11.01 -6.62
N PHE A 150 -6.09 -9.99 -6.86
CA PHE A 150 -4.72 -9.99 -6.32
C PHE A 150 -4.71 -9.94 -4.79
N GLN A 151 -5.62 -9.17 -4.19
CA GLN A 151 -5.75 -9.05 -2.73
C GLN A 151 -6.20 -10.37 -2.09
N ALA A 152 -7.16 -11.07 -2.69
CA ALA A 152 -7.63 -12.38 -2.22
C ALA A 152 -6.49 -13.42 -2.29
N PHE A 153 -5.77 -13.47 -3.40
CA PHE A 153 -4.63 -14.37 -3.58
C PHE A 153 -3.48 -14.05 -2.61
N ALA A 154 -3.16 -12.77 -2.41
CA ALA A 154 -2.18 -12.35 -1.42
C ALA A 154 -2.60 -12.74 0.02
N LYS A 155 -3.90 -12.63 0.34
CA LYS A 155 -4.44 -13.05 1.65
C LYS A 155 -4.25 -14.56 1.86
N SER A 156 -4.49 -15.40 0.85
CA SER A 156 -4.28 -16.85 0.96
C SER A 156 -2.81 -17.21 1.21
N ILE A 157 -1.87 -16.56 0.50
CA ILE A 157 -0.43 -16.76 0.72
C ILE A 157 -0.01 -16.32 2.12
N ALA A 158 -0.46 -15.13 2.56
CA ALA A 158 -0.13 -14.60 3.87
C ALA A 158 -0.65 -15.50 4.99
N SER A 159 -1.90 -15.97 4.88
CA SER A 159 -2.52 -16.89 5.84
C SER A 159 -1.77 -18.21 5.92
N ALA A 160 -1.33 -18.77 4.80
CA ALA A 160 -0.50 -19.99 4.76
C ALA A 160 0.87 -19.81 5.45
N GLN A 161 1.34 -18.56 5.56
CA GLN A 161 2.59 -18.19 6.23
C GLN A 161 2.39 -17.70 7.68
N GLY A 162 1.15 -17.69 8.18
CA GLY A 162 0.82 -17.22 9.54
C GLY A 162 1.08 -15.73 9.75
N ILE A 163 0.90 -14.89 8.70
CA ILE A 163 1.08 -13.44 8.78
C ILE A 163 -0.13 -12.71 8.21
N SER A 164 -0.32 -11.44 8.63
CA SER A 164 -1.29 -10.56 8.02
C SER A 164 -0.87 -10.15 6.61
N ARG A 165 -1.85 -9.99 5.71
CA ARG A 165 -1.63 -9.68 4.27
C ARG A 165 -0.74 -8.46 4.04
N VAL A 166 -0.85 -7.45 4.89
CA VAL A 166 -0.06 -6.22 4.79
C VAL A 166 1.45 -6.47 4.91
N HIS A 167 1.87 -7.49 5.67
CA HIS A 167 3.28 -7.83 5.87
C HIS A 167 3.89 -8.62 4.71
N LEU A 168 3.06 -9.21 3.86
CA LEU A 168 3.53 -9.94 2.69
C LEU A 168 4.30 -9.04 1.72
N ASP A 169 4.00 -7.74 1.67
CA ASP A 169 4.73 -6.76 0.87
C ASP A 169 6.24 -6.78 1.15
N MET A 170 6.61 -6.76 2.42
CA MET A 170 8.02 -6.77 2.84
C MET A 170 8.71 -8.09 2.51
N ARG A 171 7.99 -9.22 2.66
CA ARG A 171 8.55 -10.54 2.29
C ARG A 171 8.79 -10.66 0.80
N LEU A 172 7.81 -10.28 -0.02
CA LEU A 172 7.95 -10.31 -1.48
C LEU A 172 9.04 -9.36 -1.97
N TRP A 173 9.19 -8.21 -1.33
CA TRP A 173 10.27 -7.27 -1.64
C TRP A 173 11.65 -7.87 -1.31
N ALA A 174 11.81 -8.54 -0.17
CA ALA A 174 13.05 -9.22 0.22
C ALA A 174 13.41 -10.34 -0.76
N GLU A 175 12.46 -11.23 -1.08
CA GLU A 175 12.62 -12.30 -2.08
C GLU A 175 13.09 -11.76 -3.45
N GLU A 176 12.53 -10.64 -3.89
CA GLU A 176 12.95 -10.00 -5.15
C GLU A 176 14.37 -9.43 -5.10
N ARG A 177 14.77 -8.90 -3.97
CA ARG A 177 16.14 -8.39 -3.80
C ARG A 177 17.17 -9.50 -3.78
N GLU A 178 16.91 -10.59 -3.08
CA GLU A 178 17.76 -11.77 -3.05
C GLU A 178 17.92 -12.35 -4.46
N ARG A 179 16.83 -12.54 -5.19
CA ARG A 179 16.83 -13.03 -6.57
C ARG A 179 17.65 -12.14 -7.52
N ASN A 180 17.52 -10.82 -7.39
CA ASN A 180 18.26 -9.86 -8.22
C ASN A 180 19.72 -9.71 -7.76
N GLY A 181 20.03 -9.88 -6.48
CA GLY A 181 21.37 -9.85 -5.91
C GLY A 181 22.21 -11.07 -6.30
N GLU A 182 21.62 -12.25 -6.34
CA GLU A 182 22.27 -13.46 -6.83
C GLU A 182 22.63 -13.38 -8.31
N GLN A 183 21.83 -12.66 -9.13
CA GLN A 183 22.16 -12.40 -10.54
C GLN A 183 23.30 -11.40 -10.73
N ALA A 184 23.49 -10.47 -9.78
CA ALA A 184 24.56 -9.45 -9.84
C ALA A 184 25.90 -9.96 -9.24
N GLY A 185 25.87 -11.04 -8.47
CA GLY A 185 27.02 -11.58 -7.73
C GLY A 185 27.75 -12.74 -8.40
N ALA A 186 27.39 -13.15 -9.62
CA ALA A 186 28.15 -14.13 -10.37
C ALA A 186 29.46 -13.46 -10.89
N PRO A 187 30.66 -13.82 -10.34
CA PRO A 187 31.90 -13.26 -10.83
C PRO A 187 32.11 -13.71 -12.27
N ASP A 188 32.35 -12.75 -13.16
CA ASP A 188 32.86 -13.00 -14.51
C ASP A 188 34.17 -13.79 -14.39
N ARG A 189 34.10 -15.11 -14.52
CA ARG A 189 35.27 -15.97 -14.59
C ARG A 189 35.85 -15.83 -16.00
N ARG A 190 36.73 -14.87 -16.16
CA ARG A 190 37.72 -14.88 -17.23
C ARG A 190 39.01 -15.53 -16.73
#